data_4b4dcbd5d4133f9486731bcddd97ed8d
#
_entry.id   4b4dcbd5d4133f9486731bcddd97ed8d
#
_cell.length_a   1.000
_cell.length_b   1.000
_cell.length_c   1.000
_cell.angle_alpha   90.00
_cell.angle_beta   90.00
_cell.angle_gamma   90.00
#
_symmetry.space_group_name_H-M   'P 1'
#
loop_
_entity.id
_entity.type
_entity.pdbx_description
1 polymer ?
#
loop_
_entity_poly.entity_id
_entity_poly.type
_entity_poly.pdbx_seq_one_letter_code
_entity_poly.pdbx_strand_id
1 'polypeptide(L)'
;RELVGIYLKNEGMQVCKAANGKEALECLEKMDIDLAILDIMMADMDGITLCMEIRKKSNLPIIMLSAKDQDMDKVLGLTAGADDYLAKPFNPIELVARVKAQLRRSKEFNHSVAKNVLEYLDLSMNLETHRVFLNAKEVFLTPKEFAILELLWKNKGNVFSTEHIYNTLWSEEEAYDTNNVVMVHIRNLRSKIESDVKNPRYIKTVWGVGYKF
;
A
#
# COMPACT_ATOMS: atom_id res chain seq x y z
N ARG A 1 -2.06 -22.02 1.18
CA ARG A 1 -3.42 -21.41 1.20
C ARG A 1 -4.26 -21.92 2.37
N GLU A 2 -4.35 -23.25 2.58
CA GLU A 2 -5.16 -23.84 3.64
C GLU A 2 -4.71 -23.35 5.02
N LEU A 3 -3.42 -23.46 5.32
CA LEU A 3 -2.84 -23.05 6.60
C LEU A 3 -3.10 -21.56 6.89
N VAL A 4 -2.83 -20.69 5.94
CA VAL A 4 -3.09 -19.22 6.07
C VAL A 4 -4.57 -18.97 6.37
N GLY A 5 -5.47 -19.62 5.62
CA GLY A 5 -6.91 -19.49 5.84
C GLY A 5 -7.37 -19.92 7.24
N ILE A 6 -6.75 -20.95 7.83
CA ILE A 6 -7.04 -21.39 9.20
C ILE A 6 -6.63 -20.32 10.22
N TYR A 7 -5.40 -19.79 10.11
CA TYR A 7 -4.92 -18.75 11.04
C TYR A 7 -5.76 -17.48 10.98
N LEU A 8 -6.12 -17.00 9.77
CA LEU A 8 -6.97 -15.82 9.62
C LEU A 8 -8.38 -16.04 10.17
N LYS A 9 -8.97 -17.23 9.95
CA LYS A 9 -10.30 -17.58 10.52
C LYS A 9 -10.28 -17.64 12.04
N ASN A 10 -9.21 -18.15 12.65
CA ASN A 10 -9.06 -18.19 14.10
C ASN A 10 -9.02 -16.78 14.72
N GLU A 11 -8.64 -15.77 13.93
CA GLU A 11 -8.66 -14.35 14.31
C GLU A 11 -10.00 -13.64 13.96
N GLY A 12 -11.04 -14.42 13.65
CA GLY A 12 -12.37 -13.90 13.36
C GLY A 12 -12.56 -13.30 11.96
N MET A 13 -11.61 -13.49 11.06
CA MET A 13 -11.68 -12.95 9.69
C MET A 13 -12.45 -13.89 8.77
N GLN A 14 -13.28 -13.34 7.89
CA GLN A 14 -13.85 -14.10 6.78
C GLN A 14 -12.80 -14.24 5.67
N VAL A 15 -12.67 -15.44 5.12
CA VAL A 15 -11.64 -15.74 4.12
C VAL A 15 -12.27 -16.31 2.86
N CYS A 16 -12.18 -15.55 1.77
CA CYS A 16 -12.41 -16.05 0.42
C CYS A 16 -11.10 -16.62 -0.13
N LYS A 17 -11.13 -17.81 -0.72
CA LYS A 17 -9.95 -18.46 -1.31
C LYS A 17 -10.14 -18.55 -2.81
N ALA A 18 -9.13 -18.12 -3.56
CA ALA A 18 -9.05 -18.26 -5.00
C ALA A 18 -7.88 -19.19 -5.39
N ALA A 19 -8.06 -20.02 -6.39
CA ALA A 19 -7.04 -20.92 -6.87
C ALA A 19 -6.09 -20.26 -7.88
N ASN A 20 -6.57 -19.23 -8.59
CA ASN A 20 -5.87 -18.49 -9.63
C ASN A 20 -6.38 -17.04 -9.70
N GLY A 21 -5.75 -16.24 -10.56
CA GLY A 21 -6.08 -14.82 -10.70
C GLY A 21 -7.51 -14.55 -11.18
N LYS A 22 -8.06 -15.41 -12.04
CA LYS A 22 -9.43 -15.27 -12.54
C LYS A 22 -10.46 -15.43 -11.42
N GLU A 23 -10.33 -16.49 -10.63
CA GLU A 23 -11.18 -16.71 -9.46
C GLU A 23 -11.05 -15.57 -8.45
N ALA A 24 -9.83 -15.02 -8.26
CA ALA A 24 -9.62 -13.89 -7.38
C ALA A 24 -10.39 -12.64 -7.85
N LEU A 25 -10.36 -12.33 -9.14
CA LEU A 25 -11.13 -11.21 -9.70
C LEU A 25 -12.64 -11.43 -9.56
N GLU A 26 -13.13 -12.65 -9.77
CA GLU A 26 -14.54 -12.99 -9.54
C GLU A 26 -14.94 -12.83 -8.07
N CYS A 27 -14.08 -13.19 -7.12
CA CYS A 27 -14.34 -12.95 -5.69
C CYS A 27 -14.46 -11.46 -5.40
N LEU A 28 -13.59 -10.64 -5.96
CA LEU A 28 -13.62 -9.18 -5.79
C LEU A 28 -14.85 -8.51 -6.39
N GLU A 29 -15.43 -9.10 -7.45
CA GLU A 29 -16.65 -8.58 -8.06
C GLU A 29 -17.93 -8.98 -7.29
N LYS A 30 -17.90 -10.12 -6.58
CA LYS A 30 -19.07 -10.68 -5.88
C LYS A 30 -19.13 -10.35 -4.40
N MET A 31 -18.00 -9.95 -3.79
CA MET A 31 -17.86 -9.78 -2.34
C MET A 31 -17.09 -8.50 -2.02
N ASP A 32 -17.49 -7.83 -0.94
CA ASP A 32 -16.70 -6.75 -0.37
C ASP A 32 -15.48 -7.33 0.33
N ILE A 33 -14.33 -7.13 -0.25
CA ILE A 33 -13.03 -7.62 0.26
C ILE A 33 -12.26 -6.45 0.86
N ASP A 34 -11.87 -6.57 2.12
CA ASP A 34 -11.12 -5.54 2.85
C ASP A 34 -9.60 -5.61 2.61
N LEU A 35 -9.06 -6.78 2.19
CA LEU A 35 -7.63 -6.99 1.96
C LEU A 35 -7.40 -8.21 1.07
N ALA A 36 -6.43 -8.14 0.16
CA ALA A 36 -5.99 -9.28 -0.64
C ALA A 36 -4.58 -9.74 -0.25
N ILE A 37 -4.40 -11.07 -0.22
CA ILE A 37 -3.08 -11.70 -0.09
C ILE A 37 -2.81 -12.45 -1.39
N LEU A 38 -1.80 -12.05 -2.13
CA LEU A 38 -1.48 -12.57 -3.45
C LEU A 38 -0.14 -13.29 -3.43
N ASP A 39 -0.11 -14.49 -4.00
CA ASP A 39 1.14 -15.17 -4.30
C ASP A 39 1.70 -14.66 -5.62
N ILE A 40 2.98 -14.30 -5.67
CA ILE A 40 3.60 -13.88 -6.93
C ILE A 40 3.61 -15.04 -7.92
N MET A 41 3.97 -16.23 -7.45
CA MET A 41 4.05 -17.43 -8.29
C MET A 41 2.71 -18.18 -8.33
N MET A 42 1.82 -17.77 -9.22
CA MET A 42 0.56 -18.46 -9.49
C MET A 42 0.54 -18.97 -10.94
N ALA A 43 -0.22 -20.05 -11.18
CA ALA A 43 -0.50 -20.52 -12.52
C ALA A 43 -1.47 -19.56 -13.25
N ASP A 44 -1.39 -19.48 -14.56
CA ASP A 44 -2.22 -18.72 -15.50
C ASP A 44 -2.01 -17.19 -15.45
N MET A 45 -2.16 -16.56 -14.32
CA MET A 45 -1.94 -15.13 -14.08
C MET A 45 -1.04 -14.99 -12.86
N ASP A 46 0.14 -14.38 -13.00
CA ASP A 46 1.02 -14.12 -11.88
C ASP A 46 0.43 -13.05 -10.93
N GLY A 47 0.91 -13.06 -9.67
CA GLY A 47 0.38 -12.16 -8.65
C GLY A 47 0.63 -10.68 -8.94
N ILE A 48 1.67 -10.34 -9.70
CA ILE A 48 2.00 -8.97 -10.09
C ILE A 48 0.97 -8.46 -11.09
N THR A 49 0.68 -9.25 -12.12
CA THR A 49 -0.35 -8.95 -13.11
C THR A 49 -1.73 -8.81 -12.43
N LEU A 50 -2.07 -9.73 -11.51
CA LEU A 50 -3.31 -9.65 -10.75
C LEU A 50 -3.38 -8.37 -9.91
N CYS A 51 -2.29 -7.98 -9.26
CA CYS A 51 -2.21 -6.74 -8.50
C CYS A 51 -2.50 -5.53 -9.38
N MET A 52 -1.88 -5.44 -10.57
CA MET A 52 -2.13 -4.35 -11.52
C MET A 52 -3.59 -4.31 -11.97
N GLU A 53 -4.24 -5.47 -12.22
CA GLU A 53 -5.66 -5.51 -12.59
C GLU A 53 -6.55 -5.02 -11.44
N ILE A 54 -6.26 -5.43 -10.19
CA ILE A 54 -6.99 -4.94 -9.01
C ILE A 54 -6.83 -3.42 -8.88
N ARG A 55 -5.62 -2.90 -9.07
CA ARG A 55 -5.32 -1.46 -8.95
C ARG A 55 -6.03 -0.58 -9.97
N LYS A 56 -6.47 -1.11 -11.10
CA LYS A 56 -7.31 -0.37 -12.06
C LYS A 56 -8.69 -0.02 -11.49
N LYS A 57 -9.18 -0.79 -10.51
CA LYS A 57 -10.56 -0.70 -10.00
C LYS A 57 -10.65 -0.45 -8.50
N SER A 58 -9.59 -0.72 -7.73
CA SER A 58 -9.64 -0.73 -6.27
C SER A 58 -8.32 -0.36 -5.62
N ASN A 59 -8.41 0.30 -4.47
CA ASN A 59 -7.30 0.65 -3.58
C ASN A 59 -7.23 -0.25 -2.35
N LEU A 60 -7.88 -1.42 -2.38
CA LEU A 60 -7.83 -2.34 -1.23
C LEU A 60 -6.38 -2.70 -0.89
N PRO A 61 -6.02 -2.86 0.40
CA PRO A 61 -4.69 -3.27 0.80
C PRO A 61 -4.30 -4.62 0.17
N ILE A 62 -3.07 -4.70 -0.36
CA ILE A 62 -2.53 -5.93 -0.97
C ILE A 62 -1.21 -6.30 -0.30
N ILE A 63 -1.14 -7.53 0.22
CA ILE A 63 0.09 -8.15 0.71
C ILE A 63 0.54 -9.19 -0.32
N MET A 64 1.78 -9.03 -0.83
CA MET A 64 2.39 -9.99 -1.74
C MET A 64 3.16 -11.07 -0.99
N LEU A 65 3.02 -12.33 -1.41
CA LEU A 65 3.86 -13.44 -0.95
C LEU A 65 4.90 -13.74 -2.02
N SER A 66 6.20 -13.58 -1.70
CA SER A 66 7.32 -13.78 -2.65
C SER A 66 8.24 -14.93 -2.22
N ALA A 67 9.06 -15.44 -3.14
CA ALA A 67 10.17 -16.34 -2.80
C ALA A 67 11.33 -15.53 -2.18
N LYS A 68 12.09 -16.13 -1.25
CA LYS A 68 13.11 -15.43 -0.44
C LYS A 68 14.29 -14.85 -1.23
N ASP A 69 14.54 -15.35 -2.43
CA ASP A 69 15.81 -15.11 -3.16
C ASP A 69 15.71 -14.11 -4.32
N GLN A 70 14.59 -13.40 -4.47
CA GLN A 70 14.41 -12.50 -5.61
C GLN A 70 14.03 -11.09 -5.12
N ASP A 71 15.07 -10.26 -4.85
CA ASP A 71 14.86 -8.84 -4.56
C ASP A 71 14.14 -8.10 -5.71
N MET A 72 14.31 -8.57 -6.93
CA MET A 72 13.57 -8.08 -8.10
C MET A 72 12.05 -8.27 -7.97
N ASP A 73 11.58 -9.40 -7.43
CA ASP A 73 10.15 -9.67 -7.25
C ASP A 73 9.51 -8.71 -6.23
N LYS A 74 10.26 -8.34 -5.19
CA LYS A 74 9.82 -7.35 -4.19
C LYS A 74 9.65 -5.98 -4.83
N VAL A 75 10.64 -5.52 -5.58
CA VAL A 75 10.60 -4.24 -6.30
C VAL A 75 9.47 -4.24 -7.32
N LEU A 76 9.31 -5.32 -8.09
CA LEU A 76 8.24 -5.45 -9.07
C LEU A 76 6.85 -5.47 -8.42
N GLY A 77 6.66 -6.22 -7.32
CA GLY A 77 5.39 -6.26 -6.59
C GLY A 77 4.99 -4.91 -6.02
N LEU A 78 5.92 -4.17 -5.41
CA LEU A 78 5.69 -2.81 -4.91
C LEU A 78 5.45 -1.81 -6.06
N THR A 79 6.18 -1.95 -7.16
CA THR A 79 5.98 -1.11 -8.36
C THR A 79 4.60 -1.36 -8.97
N ALA A 80 4.09 -2.59 -8.90
CA ALA A 80 2.73 -2.94 -9.31
C ALA A 80 1.64 -2.40 -8.37
N GLY A 81 2.02 -1.81 -7.23
CA GLY A 81 1.12 -1.17 -6.27
C GLY A 81 0.73 -2.03 -5.06
N ALA A 82 1.49 -3.07 -4.72
CA ALA A 82 1.32 -3.77 -3.45
C ALA A 82 1.69 -2.87 -2.27
N ASP A 83 1.01 -3.03 -1.12
CA ASP A 83 1.23 -2.21 0.08
C ASP A 83 2.27 -2.82 1.02
N ASP A 84 2.42 -4.15 0.96
CA ASP A 84 3.38 -4.89 1.77
C ASP A 84 3.77 -6.18 1.06
N TYR A 85 4.87 -6.80 1.49
CA TYR A 85 5.29 -8.10 1.00
C TYR A 85 5.79 -8.99 2.15
N LEU A 86 5.74 -10.31 1.95
CA LEU A 86 6.20 -11.30 2.89
C LEU A 86 6.93 -12.42 2.17
N ALA A 87 8.19 -12.65 2.53
CA ALA A 87 9.02 -13.69 1.91
C ALA A 87 8.64 -15.09 2.41
N LYS A 88 8.62 -16.06 1.52
CA LYS A 88 8.46 -17.48 1.85
C LYS A 88 9.84 -18.11 2.13
N PRO A 89 9.95 -19.01 3.12
CA PRO A 89 8.91 -19.43 4.07
C PRO A 89 8.65 -18.36 5.14
N PHE A 90 7.40 -18.12 5.50
CA PHE A 90 7.00 -17.14 6.50
C PHE A 90 6.31 -17.79 7.70
N ASN A 91 6.38 -17.09 8.84
CA ASN A 91 5.61 -17.45 10.02
C ASN A 91 4.14 -17.01 9.82
N PRO A 92 3.14 -17.91 9.95
CA PRO A 92 1.75 -17.53 9.85
C PRO A 92 1.32 -16.43 10.83
N ILE A 93 1.93 -16.36 12.01
CA ILE A 93 1.67 -15.32 13.01
C ILE A 93 2.11 -13.94 12.48
N GLU A 94 3.25 -13.87 11.78
CA GLU A 94 3.72 -12.65 11.14
C GLU A 94 2.74 -12.17 10.06
N LEU A 95 2.28 -13.08 9.20
CA LEU A 95 1.28 -12.75 8.19
C LEU A 95 0.00 -12.19 8.84
N VAL A 96 -0.50 -12.83 9.90
CA VAL A 96 -1.68 -12.35 10.65
C VAL A 96 -1.43 -10.94 11.22
N ALA A 97 -0.27 -10.68 11.80
CA ALA A 97 0.08 -9.37 12.33
C ALA A 97 0.08 -8.29 11.23
N ARG A 98 0.65 -8.58 10.05
CA ARG A 98 0.64 -7.69 8.89
C ARG A 98 -0.77 -7.43 8.36
N VAL A 99 -1.59 -8.48 8.25
CA VAL A 99 -3.01 -8.36 7.85
C VAL A 99 -3.76 -7.45 8.83
N LYS A 100 -3.64 -7.69 10.15
CA LYS A 100 -4.26 -6.84 11.18
C LYS A 100 -3.80 -5.39 11.08
N ALA A 101 -2.51 -5.17 10.87
CA ALA A 101 -1.94 -3.83 10.73
C ALA A 101 -2.51 -3.09 9.50
N GLN A 102 -2.62 -3.75 8.35
CA GLN A 102 -3.19 -3.17 7.14
C GLN A 102 -4.69 -2.89 7.31
N LEU A 103 -5.46 -3.84 7.86
CA LEU A 103 -6.89 -3.67 8.13
C LEU A 103 -7.17 -2.57 9.16
N ARG A 104 -6.37 -2.47 10.22
CA ARG A 104 -6.49 -1.41 11.21
C ARG A 104 -6.29 -0.04 10.56
N ARG A 105 -5.23 0.13 9.78
CA ARG A 105 -4.97 1.37 9.06
C ARG A 105 -6.12 1.76 8.14
N SER A 106 -6.73 0.81 7.44
CA SER A 106 -7.89 1.09 6.58
C SER A 106 -9.17 1.45 7.38
N LYS A 107 -9.30 0.99 8.66
CA LYS A 107 -10.49 1.21 9.50
C LYS A 107 -10.35 2.36 10.50
N GLU A 108 -9.18 2.57 11.11
CA GLU A 108 -8.95 3.65 12.10
C GLU A 108 -9.06 5.05 11.48
N PHE A 109 -8.92 5.14 10.15
CA PHE A 109 -9.16 6.37 9.41
C PHE A 109 -10.66 6.72 9.23
N ASN A 110 -11.59 5.86 9.62
CA ASN A 110 -13.03 6.08 9.44
C ASN A 110 -13.75 6.77 10.62
N HIS A 111 -13.05 7.18 11.69
CA HIS A 111 -13.70 7.77 12.87
C HIS A 111 -13.03 9.05 13.37
N SER A 112 -13.27 10.19 12.71
CA SER A 112 -13.36 11.50 13.39
C SER A 112 -14.00 12.56 12.48
N VAL A 113 -15.15 13.02 12.88
CA VAL A 113 -15.94 14.05 12.19
C VAL A 113 -15.35 15.44 12.45
N ALA A 114 -15.24 16.23 11.41
CA ALA A 114 -15.02 17.69 11.32
C ALA A 114 -13.58 18.23 11.34
N LYS A 115 -13.16 18.70 10.18
CA LYS A 115 -11.96 19.49 9.80
C LYS A 115 -10.76 18.74 9.23
N ASN A 116 -10.97 17.73 8.43
CA ASN A 116 -9.89 16.90 7.94
C ASN A 116 -9.71 16.97 6.40
N VAL A 117 -9.83 18.16 5.83
CA VAL A 117 -9.44 18.41 4.44
C VAL A 117 -8.15 19.23 4.44
N LEU A 118 -7.11 18.66 3.87
CA LEU A 118 -5.87 19.39 3.58
C LEU A 118 -5.94 19.93 2.16
N GLU A 119 -5.61 21.21 1.98
CA GLU A 119 -5.61 21.86 0.67
C GLU A 119 -4.28 22.59 0.46
N TYR A 120 -3.70 22.40 -0.71
CA TYR A 120 -2.50 23.11 -1.15
C TYR A 120 -2.42 23.18 -2.67
N LEU A 121 -2.46 24.41 -3.20
CA LEU A 121 -2.55 24.68 -4.62
C LEU A 121 -3.78 24.00 -5.23
N ASP A 122 -3.57 23.10 -6.17
CA ASP A 122 -4.57 22.32 -6.89
C ASP A 122 -4.75 20.89 -6.34
N LEU A 123 -4.04 20.55 -5.26
CA LEU A 123 -4.17 19.28 -4.57
C LEU A 123 -5.02 19.43 -3.31
N SER A 124 -6.00 18.55 -3.13
CA SER A 124 -6.77 18.43 -1.89
C SER A 124 -6.85 16.98 -1.45
N MET A 125 -6.88 16.76 -0.14
CA MET A 125 -6.88 15.45 0.49
C MET A 125 -7.89 15.44 1.63
N ASN A 126 -8.90 14.60 1.52
CA ASN A 126 -9.86 14.38 2.58
C ASN A 126 -9.42 13.18 3.42
N LEU A 127 -9.08 13.45 4.67
CA LEU A 127 -8.56 12.45 5.60
C LEU A 127 -9.62 11.48 6.12
N GLU A 128 -10.91 11.86 6.06
CA GLU A 128 -12.01 11.00 6.48
C GLU A 128 -12.42 10.00 5.41
N THR A 129 -12.57 10.51 4.18
CA THR A 129 -13.03 9.68 3.07
C THR A 129 -11.87 9.02 2.30
N HIS A 130 -10.63 9.30 2.70
CA HIS A 130 -9.41 8.85 2.03
C HIS A 130 -9.36 9.19 0.54
N ARG A 131 -9.99 10.31 0.16
CA ARG A 131 -10.03 10.75 -1.22
C ARG A 131 -9.04 11.87 -1.46
N VAL A 132 -8.36 11.81 -2.57
CA VAL A 132 -7.43 12.84 -3.03
C VAL A 132 -7.90 13.38 -4.36
N PHE A 133 -7.83 14.69 -4.53
CA PHE A 133 -8.20 15.37 -5.76
C PHE A 133 -7.05 16.26 -6.24
N LEU A 134 -6.77 16.20 -7.51
CA LEU A 134 -5.84 17.08 -8.22
C LEU A 134 -6.60 17.80 -9.32
N ASN A 135 -6.60 19.14 -9.30
CA ASN A 135 -7.41 19.95 -10.23
C ASN A 135 -8.90 19.53 -10.24
N ALA A 136 -9.48 19.29 -9.04
CA ALA A 136 -10.85 18.80 -8.83
C ALA A 136 -11.16 17.41 -9.44
N LYS A 137 -10.16 16.69 -9.97
CA LYS A 137 -10.29 15.31 -10.43
C LYS A 137 -9.79 14.35 -9.34
N GLU A 138 -10.56 13.31 -9.06
CA GLU A 138 -10.15 12.30 -8.09
C GLU A 138 -8.92 11.53 -8.56
N VAL A 139 -7.95 11.36 -7.66
CA VAL A 139 -6.72 10.61 -7.85
C VAL A 139 -6.72 9.42 -6.90
N PHE A 140 -6.65 8.21 -7.44
CA PHE A 140 -6.67 7.00 -6.64
C PHE A 140 -5.28 6.67 -6.11
N LEU A 141 -5.12 6.79 -4.79
CA LEU A 141 -3.91 6.40 -4.06
C LEU A 141 -4.10 5.06 -3.35
N THR A 142 -3.05 4.26 -3.32
CA THR A 142 -3.06 3.07 -2.45
C THR A 142 -3.00 3.50 -0.97
N PRO A 143 -3.35 2.64 0.01
CA PRO A 143 -3.27 2.97 1.43
C PRO A 143 -1.90 3.49 1.87
N LYS A 144 -0.80 2.94 1.32
CA LYS A 144 0.56 3.39 1.65
C LYS A 144 0.91 4.73 1.01
N GLU A 145 0.52 4.95 -0.24
CA GLU A 145 0.70 6.24 -0.91
C GLU A 145 -0.06 7.35 -0.19
N PHE A 146 -1.30 7.06 0.22
CA PHE A 146 -2.11 7.98 1.02
C PHE A 146 -1.44 8.30 2.35
N ALA A 147 -1.00 7.28 3.10
CA ALA A 147 -0.36 7.46 4.40
C ALA A 147 0.97 8.24 4.30
N ILE A 148 1.76 8.01 3.25
CA ILE A 148 2.98 8.80 2.99
C ILE A 148 2.62 10.26 2.72
N LEU A 149 1.64 10.51 1.85
CA LEU A 149 1.21 11.86 1.53
C LEU A 149 0.70 12.58 2.79
N GLU A 150 -0.13 11.91 3.59
CA GLU A 150 -0.65 12.43 4.86
C GLU A 150 0.47 12.78 5.83
N LEU A 151 1.42 11.86 6.04
CA LEU A 151 2.56 12.06 6.95
C LEU A 151 3.37 13.31 6.56
N LEU A 152 3.73 13.42 5.29
CA LEU A 152 4.54 14.52 4.79
C LEU A 152 3.76 15.85 4.80
N TRP A 153 2.48 15.81 4.43
CA TRP A 153 1.66 17.00 4.33
C TRP A 153 1.27 17.59 5.69
N LYS A 154 0.86 16.75 6.66
CA LYS A 154 0.60 17.20 8.04
C LYS A 154 1.82 17.83 8.70
N ASN A 155 3.01 17.41 8.27
CA ASN A 155 4.28 17.92 8.77
C ASN A 155 5.01 18.79 7.74
N LYS A 156 4.26 19.57 6.98
CA LYS A 156 4.78 20.40 5.88
C LYS A 156 6.02 21.21 6.29
N GLY A 157 7.05 21.11 5.46
CA GLY A 157 8.35 21.76 5.68
C GLY A 157 9.37 20.88 6.42
N ASN A 158 8.94 19.88 7.18
CA ASN A 158 9.85 18.95 7.85
C ASN A 158 10.36 17.90 6.86
N VAL A 159 11.62 17.51 7.01
CA VAL A 159 12.24 16.46 6.19
C VAL A 159 12.20 15.15 6.95
N PHE A 160 11.73 14.11 6.29
CA PHE A 160 11.66 12.75 6.83
C PHE A 160 12.61 11.85 6.07
N SER A 161 13.49 11.14 6.78
CA SER A 161 14.32 10.11 6.18
C SER A 161 13.47 8.93 5.70
N THR A 162 13.96 8.16 4.74
CA THR A 162 13.30 6.94 4.27
C THR A 162 13.07 5.95 5.40
N GLU A 163 14.06 5.80 6.29
CA GLU A 163 13.96 4.97 7.49
C GLU A 163 12.84 5.46 8.43
N HIS A 164 12.76 6.76 8.69
CA HIS A 164 11.71 7.33 9.54
C HIS A 164 10.31 7.13 8.93
N ILE A 165 10.15 7.37 7.62
CA ILE A 165 8.88 7.11 6.92
C ILE A 165 8.52 5.63 7.02
N TYR A 166 9.49 4.73 6.82
CA TYR A 166 9.25 3.31 6.91
C TYR A 166 8.80 2.91 8.32
N ASN A 167 9.57 3.27 9.35
CA ASN A 167 9.27 2.91 10.74
C ASN A 167 7.93 3.48 11.23
N THR A 168 7.52 4.64 10.70
CA THR A 168 6.23 5.25 11.04
C THR A 168 5.05 4.53 10.36
N LEU A 169 5.22 4.07 9.12
CA LEU A 169 4.11 3.57 8.30
C LEU A 169 4.11 2.04 8.12
N TRP A 170 5.19 1.35 8.47
CA TRP A 170 5.28 -0.11 8.50
C TRP A 170 5.60 -0.57 9.92
N SER A 171 5.08 -1.72 10.35
CA SER A 171 5.38 -2.29 11.66
C SER A 171 6.81 -2.82 11.69
N GLU A 172 7.49 -2.58 12.82
CA GLU A 172 8.82 -3.09 13.09
C GLU A 172 8.81 -4.61 13.15
N GLU A 173 9.30 -5.29 12.15
CA GLU A 173 10.02 -6.54 12.25
C GLU A 173 10.67 -6.81 10.88
N GLU A 174 12.01 -6.78 10.86
CA GLU A 174 12.90 -7.09 9.75
C GLU A 174 12.90 -6.11 8.56
N ALA A 175 13.59 -5.02 8.78
CA ALA A 175 13.92 -4.03 7.74
C ALA A 175 15.08 -4.50 6.85
N TYR A 176 14.85 -5.46 5.98
CA TYR A 176 15.71 -5.63 4.82
C TYR A 176 15.23 -4.66 3.74
N ASP A 177 16.08 -3.65 3.43
CA ASP A 177 15.89 -2.70 2.33
C ASP A 177 14.73 -1.69 2.44
N THR A 178 14.58 -1.09 3.64
CA THR A 178 13.60 -0.03 3.92
C THR A 178 13.63 1.14 2.92
N ASN A 179 14.81 1.47 2.41
CA ASN A 179 15.01 2.58 1.49
C ASN A 179 14.30 2.34 0.15
N ASN A 180 14.44 1.17 -0.46
CA ASN A 180 13.84 0.87 -1.75
C ASN A 180 12.32 0.82 -1.67
N VAL A 181 11.75 0.29 -0.59
CA VAL A 181 10.29 0.24 -0.38
C VAL A 181 9.69 1.64 -0.40
N VAL A 182 10.21 2.55 0.42
CA VAL A 182 9.71 3.93 0.48
C VAL A 182 9.90 4.67 -0.84
N MET A 183 11.07 4.49 -1.48
CA MET A 183 11.37 5.14 -2.77
C MET A 183 10.39 4.72 -3.87
N VAL A 184 9.99 3.45 -3.92
CA VAL A 184 9.01 2.95 -4.89
C VAL A 184 7.64 3.59 -4.65
N HIS A 185 7.16 3.63 -3.41
CA HIS A 185 5.88 4.27 -3.10
C HIS A 185 5.91 5.79 -3.38
N ILE A 186 7.01 6.49 -3.07
CA ILE A 186 7.18 7.91 -3.41
C ILE A 186 7.16 8.12 -4.93
N ARG A 187 7.83 7.25 -5.70
CA ARG A 187 7.80 7.31 -7.18
C ARG A 187 6.38 7.13 -7.72
N ASN A 188 5.68 6.10 -7.24
CA ASN A 188 4.30 5.82 -7.66
C ASN A 188 3.35 6.96 -7.27
N LEU A 189 3.47 7.47 -6.05
CA LEU A 189 2.70 8.62 -5.58
C LEU A 189 2.94 9.85 -6.46
N ARG A 190 4.21 10.19 -6.73
CA ARG A 190 4.56 11.30 -7.63
C ARG A 190 3.97 11.13 -9.03
N SER A 191 3.99 9.94 -9.60
CA SER A 191 3.41 9.69 -10.92
C SER A 191 1.91 9.97 -11.00
N LYS A 192 1.22 9.99 -9.85
CA LYS A 192 -0.21 10.25 -9.74
C LYS A 192 -0.57 11.70 -9.43
N ILE A 193 0.27 12.40 -8.65
CA ILE A 193 -0.04 13.77 -8.19
C ILE A 193 0.85 14.86 -8.80
N GLU A 194 2.00 14.53 -9.36
CA GLU A 194 2.91 15.51 -9.95
C GLU A 194 2.73 15.59 -11.46
N SER A 195 2.72 16.80 -12.00
CA SER A 195 2.74 17.01 -13.45
C SER A 195 4.10 16.68 -14.08
N ASP A 196 5.19 16.85 -13.32
CA ASP A 196 6.54 16.48 -13.71
C ASP A 196 7.23 15.79 -12.52
N VAL A 197 7.43 14.49 -12.64
CA VAL A 197 8.07 13.67 -11.59
C VAL A 197 9.53 14.08 -11.34
N LYS A 198 10.21 14.66 -12.34
CA LYS A 198 11.59 15.13 -12.22
C LYS A 198 11.69 16.45 -11.47
N ASN A 199 10.66 17.29 -11.57
CA ASN A 199 10.55 18.58 -10.88
C ASN A 199 9.28 18.63 -10.02
N PRO A 200 9.22 17.84 -8.94
CA PRO A 200 8.01 17.68 -8.13
C PRO A 200 7.64 18.98 -7.39
N ARG A 201 6.34 19.31 -7.41
CA ARG A 201 5.77 20.50 -6.73
C ARG A 201 5.43 20.20 -5.26
N TYR A 202 4.92 19.00 -5.00
CA TYR A 202 4.37 18.59 -3.71
C TYR A 202 5.42 17.83 -2.89
N ILE A 203 5.90 16.70 -3.37
CA ILE A 203 6.84 15.87 -2.62
C ILE A 203 8.26 16.11 -3.13
N LYS A 204 9.04 16.86 -2.37
CA LYS A 204 10.41 17.24 -2.72
C LYS A 204 11.42 16.27 -2.13
N THR A 205 12.47 15.96 -2.90
CA THR A 205 13.64 15.23 -2.40
C THR A 205 14.62 16.22 -1.76
N VAL A 206 15.06 15.91 -0.56
CA VAL A 206 16.21 16.56 0.08
C VAL A 206 17.37 15.58 -0.01
N TRP A 207 18.28 15.83 -0.94
CA TRP A 207 19.37 14.92 -1.28
C TRP A 207 20.20 14.55 -0.05
N GLY A 208 20.45 13.25 0.12
CA GLY A 208 21.21 12.71 1.26
C GLY A 208 20.43 12.70 2.59
N VAL A 209 19.17 13.20 2.64
CA VAL A 209 18.37 13.28 3.86
C VAL A 209 17.05 12.54 3.75
N GLY A 210 16.22 12.82 2.71
CA GLY A 210 14.91 12.19 2.59
C GLY A 210 13.91 13.02 1.79
N TYR A 211 12.66 13.05 2.25
CA TYR A 211 11.53 13.66 1.56
C TYR A 211 10.78 14.65 2.44
N LYS A 212 10.17 15.65 1.82
CA LYS A 212 9.26 16.61 2.47
C LYS A 212 8.14 17.04 1.53
N PHE A 213 7.05 17.54 2.11
CA PHE A 213 5.98 18.26 1.42
C PHE A 213 6.26 19.76 1.40
#